data_7a638613107354da6a17ccb012d39ea7
#
_entry.id   7a638613107354da6a17ccb012d39ea7
#
_cell.length_a   1.000
_cell.length_b   1.000
_cell.length_c   1.000
_cell.angle_alpha   90.00
_cell.angle_beta   90.00
_cell.angle_gamma   90.00
#
_symmetry.space_group_name_H-M   'P 1'
#
loop_
_entity.id
_entity.type
_entity.pdbx_description
1 polymer ?
#
loop_
_entity_poly.entity_id
_entity_poly.type
_entity_poly.pdbx_seq_one_letter_code
_entity_poly.pdbx_strand_id
1 'polypeptide(L)'
;HIEAQLAEKGDRYPTIVVQRGHDVVAWAGAGPYRSREAYAGVAEHSVYTARHARGVGAGRAALDGLIREYERRGFWKLVSRIFPENRASLILHERAGFRVVGVYRRHARLAGEWRDCVIVERLLGEAARD
;
A
#
# COMPACT_ATOMS: atom_id res chain seq x y z
N HIS A 1 6.24 10.79 18.70
CA HIS A 1 7.18 9.97 17.94
C HIS A 1 6.50 8.72 17.40
N ILE A 2 6.63 8.49 16.11
CA ILE A 2 6.11 7.29 15.46
C ILE A 2 7.26 6.47 14.91
N GLU A 3 7.07 5.16 14.86
CA GLU A 3 8.11 4.24 14.40
C GLU A 3 7.50 3.11 13.61
N ALA A 4 8.06 2.87 12.42
CA ALA A 4 7.63 1.79 11.54
C ALA A 4 8.51 0.57 11.78
N GLN A 5 7.90 -0.62 11.83
CA GLN A 5 8.65 -1.86 12.02
C GLN A 5 7.91 -3.04 11.41
N LEU A 6 8.64 -4.13 11.17
CA LEU A 6 8.05 -5.36 10.67
C LEU A 6 7.20 -6.00 11.75
N ALA A 7 5.98 -6.42 11.39
CA ALA A 7 5.11 -7.15 12.30
C ALA A 7 5.51 -8.61 12.40
N GLU A 8 5.99 -9.19 11.31
CA GLU A 8 6.38 -10.60 11.24
C GLU A 8 7.68 -10.75 10.48
N LYS A 9 8.45 -11.78 10.82
CA LYS A 9 9.69 -12.10 10.14
C LYS A 9 9.52 -13.37 9.32
N GLY A 10 10.24 -13.44 8.20
CA GLY A 10 10.28 -14.65 7.39
C GLY A 10 9.14 -14.87 6.43
N ASP A 11 8.12 -14.03 6.45
CA ASP A 11 7.02 -14.09 5.51
C ASP A 11 7.43 -13.46 4.18
N ARG A 12 6.97 -14.06 3.07
CA ARG A 12 7.19 -13.45 1.76
C ARG A 12 6.45 -12.12 1.62
N TYR A 13 5.31 -11.95 2.31
CA TYR A 13 4.51 -10.75 2.26
C TYR A 13 4.44 -10.10 3.65
N PRO A 14 5.53 -9.46 4.07
CA PRO A 14 5.56 -8.86 5.40
C PRO A 14 4.60 -7.71 5.53
N THR A 15 4.16 -7.49 6.75
CA THR A 15 3.33 -6.35 7.12
C THR A 15 4.18 -5.37 7.91
N ILE A 16 4.01 -4.08 7.63
CA ILE A 16 4.66 -3.00 8.38
C ILE A 16 3.62 -2.42 9.32
N VAL A 17 3.99 -2.29 10.59
CA VAL A 17 3.14 -1.60 11.57
C VAL A 17 3.84 -0.34 12.02
N VAL A 18 3.06 0.69 12.32
CA VAL A 18 3.56 1.96 12.86
C VAL A 18 2.98 2.14 14.23
N GLN A 19 3.87 2.34 15.19
CA GLN A 19 3.47 2.54 16.59
C GLN A 19 3.77 3.95 17.03
N ARG A 20 2.90 4.46 17.91
CA ARG A 20 3.13 5.68 18.65
C ARG A 20 2.96 5.30 20.12
N GLY A 21 4.10 5.23 20.84
CA GLY A 21 4.10 4.64 22.16
C GLY A 21 3.77 3.15 22.07
N HIS A 22 2.71 2.72 22.76
CA HIS A 22 2.27 1.31 22.72
C HIS A 22 1.14 1.05 21.72
N ASP A 23 0.67 2.10 21.03
CA ASP A 23 -0.47 1.97 20.12
C ASP A 23 -0.01 1.74 18.69
N VAL A 24 -0.62 0.76 18.03
CA VAL A 24 -0.48 0.61 16.58
C VAL A 24 -1.42 1.63 15.93
N VAL A 25 -0.86 2.60 15.23
CA VAL A 25 -1.64 3.71 14.65
C VAL A 25 -1.78 3.62 13.13
N ALA A 26 -0.99 2.75 12.49
CA ALA A 26 -1.12 2.50 11.06
C ALA A 26 -0.50 1.16 10.73
N TRP A 27 -0.89 0.60 9.60
CA TRP A 27 -0.21 -0.57 9.07
C TRP A 27 -0.32 -0.59 7.55
N ALA A 28 0.61 -1.26 6.90
CA ALA A 28 0.59 -1.50 5.47
C ALA A 28 0.96 -2.96 5.23
N GLY A 29 0.16 -3.64 4.45
CA GLY A 29 0.39 -5.04 4.15
C GLY A 29 0.06 -5.34 2.71
N ALA A 30 0.49 -6.51 2.23
CA ALA A 30 0.29 -6.88 0.84
C ALA A 30 0.13 -8.37 0.71
N GLY A 31 -0.33 -8.79 -0.46
CA GLY A 31 -0.45 -10.19 -0.84
C GLY A 31 -0.14 -10.37 -2.31
N PRO A 32 -0.24 -11.59 -2.81
CA PRO A 32 0.05 -11.84 -4.22
C PRO A 32 -0.96 -11.15 -5.13
N TYR A 33 -0.44 -10.58 -6.23
CA TYR A 33 -1.29 -9.92 -7.21
C TYR A 33 -2.05 -10.96 -8.04
N ARG A 34 -1.32 -11.94 -8.54
CA ARG A 34 -1.87 -13.07 -9.32
C ARG A 34 -1.03 -14.29 -9.01
N SER A 35 -1.61 -15.47 -9.22
CA SER A 35 -0.94 -16.72 -8.91
C SER A 35 0.12 -17.13 -9.95
N ARG A 36 0.14 -16.50 -11.11
CA ARG A 36 1.08 -16.87 -12.17
C ARG A 36 2.48 -16.40 -11.86
N GLU A 37 3.47 -17.21 -12.21
CA GLU A 37 4.88 -16.93 -11.97
C GLU A 37 5.34 -15.61 -12.59
N ALA A 38 4.79 -15.25 -13.75
CA ALA A 38 5.12 -14.00 -14.42
C ALA A 38 4.88 -12.77 -13.53
N TYR A 39 4.00 -12.89 -12.55
CA TYR A 39 3.63 -11.78 -11.65
C TYR A 39 4.16 -11.98 -10.23
N ALA A 40 5.15 -12.86 -10.05
CA ALA A 40 5.67 -13.20 -8.73
C ALA A 40 6.25 -12.00 -7.97
N GLY A 41 6.76 -11.00 -8.70
CA GLY A 41 7.32 -9.79 -8.10
C GLY A 41 6.34 -8.63 -7.98
N VAL A 42 5.07 -8.86 -8.24
CA VAL A 42 4.03 -7.84 -8.10
C VAL A 42 3.21 -8.16 -6.85
N ALA A 43 3.05 -7.18 -5.97
CA ALA A 43 2.23 -7.36 -4.77
C ALA A 43 1.10 -6.32 -4.76
N GLU A 44 -0.05 -6.75 -4.29
CA GLU A 44 -1.20 -5.85 -4.12
C GLU A 44 -1.29 -5.49 -2.65
N HIS A 45 -1.29 -4.20 -2.33
CA HIS A 45 -1.17 -3.74 -0.95
C HIS A 45 -2.34 -2.89 -0.51
N SER A 46 -2.44 -2.73 0.82
CA SER A 46 -3.38 -1.84 1.48
C SER A 46 -2.67 -1.08 2.59
N VAL A 47 -3.14 0.13 2.87
CA VAL A 47 -2.64 0.95 3.97
C VAL A 47 -3.82 1.35 4.84
N TYR A 48 -3.64 1.23 6.14
CA TYR A 48 -4.64 1.66 7.12
C TYR A 48 -4.00 2.64 8.09
N THR A 49 -4.72 3.72 8.41
CA THR A 49 -4.32 4.67 9.44
C THR A 49 -5.48 4.86 10.40
N ALA A 50 -5.21 4.70 11.68
CA ALA A 50 -6.23 4.91 12.71
C ALA A 50 -6.72 6.36 12.65
N ARG A 51 -8.02 6.53 12.82
CA ARG A 51 -8.64 7.85 12.69
C ARG A 51 -8.00 8.87 13.62
N HIS A 52 -7.72 8.50 14.87
CA HIS A 52 -7.13 9.40 15.86
C HIS A 52 -5.65 9.74 15.59
N ALA A 53 -5.02 9.04 14.64
CA ALA A 53 -3.61 9.26 14.30
C ALA A 53 -3.44 9.89 12.91
N ARG A 54 -4.53 10.33 12.29
CA ARG A 54 -4.43 11.01 11.00
C ARG A 54 -3.74 12.35 11.17
N GLY A 55 -2.94 12.72 10.19
CA GLY A 55 -2.22 13.99 10.20
C GLY A 55 -0.87 13.96 10.90
N VAL A 56 -0.46 12.82 11.46
CA VAL A 56 0.86 12.70 12.10
C VAL A 56 1.87 11.93 11.26
N GLY A 57 1.52 11.63 10.01
CA GLY A 57 2.44 10.95 9.09
C GLY A 57 2.50 9.44 9.26
N ALA A 58 1.60 8.83 10.03
CA ALA A 58 1.65 7.39 10.28
C ALA A 58 1.40 6.57 9.03
N GLY A 59 0.43 6.96 8.19
CA GLY A 59 0.15 6.28 6.94
C GLY A 59 1.33 6.35 5.98
N ARG A 60 1.98 7.50 5.90
CA ARG A 60 3.17 7.66 5.04
C ARG A 60 4.31 6.80 5.56
N ALA A 61 4.51 6.75 6.88
CA ALA A 61 5.55 5.91 7.48
C ALA A 61 5.31 4.43 7.16
N ALA A 62 4.05 3.98 7.25
CA ALA A 62 3.70 2.60 6.92
C ALA A 62 3.97 2.29 5.45
N LEU A 63 3.54 3.17 4.55
CA LEU A 63 3.71 2.96 3.12
C LEU A 63 5.18 3.02 2.72
N ASP A 64 5.94 3.98 3.24
CA ASP A 64 7.39 4.06 2.97
C ASP A 64 8.11 2.81 3.46
N GLY A 65 7.74 2.30 4.63
CA GLY A 65 8.32 1.07 5.17
C GLY A 65 8.01 -0.13 4.29
N LEU A 66 6.78 -0.19 3.77
CA LEU A 66 6.37 -1.26 2.88
C LEU A 66 7.18 -1.22 1.58
N ILE A 67 7.33 -0.03 0.99
CA ILE A 67 8.09 0.16 -0.24
C ILE A 67 9.52 -0.34 -0.04
N ARG A 68 10.20 0.12 1.01
CA ARG A 68 11.59 -0.28 1.28
C ARG A 68 11.73 -1.78 1.49
N GLU A 69 10.84 -2.37 2.28
CA GLU A 69 10.94 -3.79 2.60
C GLU A 69 10.67 -4.67 1.38
N TYR A 70 9.65 -4.32 0.59
CA TYR A 70 9.33 -5.10 -0.60
C TYR A 70 10.39 -4.95 -1.68
N GLU A 71 10.95 -3.75 -1.82
CA GLU A 71 12.07 -3.53 -2.73
C GLU A 71 13.29 -4.37 -2.31
N ARG A 72 13.59 -4.37 -1.02
CA ARG A 72 14.70 -5.17 -0.48
C ARG A 72 14.52 -6.67 -0.74
N ARG A 73 13.29 -7.13 -0.75
CA ARG A 73 12.96 -8.54 -0.95
C ARG A 73 12.83 -8.93 -2.42
N GLY A 74 13.12 -8.01 -3.33
CA GLY A 74 13.14 -8.31 -4.75
C GLY A 74 11.84 -8.13 -5.49
N PHE A 75 10.82 -7.57 -4.85
CA PHE A 75 9.59 -7.23 -5.56
C PHE A 75 9.88 -6.09 -6.54
N TRP A 76 9.15 -6.08 -7.66
CA TRP A 76 9.37 -5.04 -8.67
C TRP A 76 8.19 -4.11 -8.88
N LYS A 77 7.06 -4.36 -8.21
CA LYS A 77 5.90 -3.47 -8.33
C LYS A 77 4.96 -3.63 -7.15
N LEU A 78 4.42 -2.52 -6.68
CA LEU A 78 3.27 -2.48 -5.77
C LEU A 78 2.08 -1.89 -6.51
N VAL A 79 0.92 -2.50 -6.32
CA VAL A 79 -0.35 -2.09 -6.93
C VAL A 79 -1.39 -1.96 -5.83
N SER A 80 -2.23 -0.94 -5.90
CA SER A 80 -3.33 -0.82 -4.96
C SER A 80 -4.59 -0.34 -5.66
N ARG A 81 -5.73 -0.72 -5.09
CA ARG A 81 -7.05 -0.26 -5.54
C ARG A 81 -7.60 0.68 -4.49
N ILE A 82 -7.99 1.87 -4.91
CA ILE A 82 -8.42 2.93 -4.00
C ILE A 82 -9.76 3.46 -4.48
N PHE A 83 -10.74 3.56 -3.58
CA PHE A 83 -12.00 4.19 -3.94
C PHE A 83 -11.77 5.69 -4.17
N PRO A 84 -12.39 6.29 -5.21
CA PRO A 84 -12.19 7.71 -5.50
C PRO A 84 -12.53 8.64 -4.35
N GLU A 85 -13.46 8.23 -3.49
CA GLU A 85 -13.87 9.03 -2.33
C GLU A 85 -12.77 9.10 -1.27
N ASN A 86 -11.84 8.15 -1.29
CA ASN A 86 -10.73 8.12 -0.33
C ASN A 86 -9.59 9.02 -0.82
N ARG A 87 -9.85 10.32 -0.79
CA ARG A 87 -8.89 11.32 -1.30
C ARG A 87 -7.59 11.30 -0.53
N ALA A 88 -7.65 11.06 0.77
CA ALA A 88 -6.45 11.00 1.60
C ALA A 88 -5.49 9.91 1.12
N SER A 89 -6.02 8.75 0.77
CA SER A 89 -5.20 7.65 0.25
C SER A 89 -4.64 7.96 -1.12
N LEU A 90 -5.43 8.59 -1.99
CA LEU A 90 -4.95 8.98 -3.32
C LEU A 90 -3.77 9.96 -3.21
N ILE A 91 -3.89 10.96 -2.34
CA ILE A 91 -2.82 11.94 -2.11
C ILE A 91 -1.59 11.25 -1.50
N LEU A 92 -1.82 10.38 -0.53
CA LEU A 92 -0.74 9.63 0.11
C LEU A 92 0.08 8.85 -0.91
N HIS A 93 -0.60 8.12 -1.79
CA HIS A 93 0.07 7.30 -2.79
C HIS A 93 0.80 8.15 -3.83
N GLU A 94 0.17 9.25 -4.28
CA GLU A 94 0.83 10.15 -5.22
C GLU A 94 2.13 10.70 -4.64
N ARG A 95 2.09 11.15 -3.39
CA ARG A 95 3.28 11.68 -2.71
C ARG A 95 4.36 10.63 -2.47
N ALA A 96 3.94 9.37 -2.40
CA ALA A 96 4.89 8.26 -2.24
C ALA A 96 5.41 7.72 -3.58
N GLY A 97 5.09 8.39 -4.69
CA GLY A 97 5.63 8.04 -6.00
C GLY A 97 4.79 7.08 -6.82
N PHE A 98 3.55 6.85 -6.43
CA PHE A 98 2.62 6.04 -7.22
C PHE A 98 2.01 6.87 -8.34
N ARG A 99 1.71 6.21 -9.46
CA ARG A 99 0.97 6.83 -10.55
C ARG A 99 -0.40 6.17 -10.71
N VAL A 100 -1.35 6.90 -11.25
CA VAL A 100 -2.66 6.35 -11.59
C VAL A 100 -2.54 5.58 -12.89
N VAL A 101 -2.88 4.29 -12.84
CA VAL A 101 -2.92 3.44 -14.03
C VAL A 101 -4.21 3.65 -14.79
N GLY A 102 -5.31 3.76 -14.05
CA GLY A 102 -6.62 3.95 -14.65
C GLY A 102 -7.71 3.82 -13.60
N VAL A 103 -8.95 3.83 -14.07
CA VAL A 103 -10.11 3.70 -13.19
C VAL A 103 -10.98 2.57 -13.72
N TYR A 104 -11.29 1.61 -12.86
CA TYR A 104 -12.29 0.59 -13.15
C TYR A 104 -13.65 1.15 -12.74
N ARG A 105 -14.55 1.28 -13.69
CA ARG A 105 -15.87 1.83 -13.41
C ARG A 105 -16.79 0.74 -12.88
N ARG A 106 -17.54 1.07 -11.82
CA ARG A 106 -18.51 0.15 -11.20
C ARG A 106 -17.88 -1.20 -10.90
N HIS A 107 -16.70 -1.16 -10.31
CA HIS A 107 -15.89 -2.36 -10.08
C HIS A 107 -16.28 -3.06 -8.78
N ALA A 108 -16.74 -2.31 -7.79
CA ALA A 108 -17.13 -2.85 -6.51
C ALA A 108 -18.55 -2.41 -6.17
N ARG A 109 -19.17 -3.16 -5.28
CA ARG A 109 -20.50 -2.83 -4.80
C ARG A 109 -20.48 -2.88 -3.28
N LEU A 110 -20.76 -1.73 -2.65
CA LEU A 110 -20.76 -1.60 -1.20
C LEU A 110 -22.09 -1.01 -0.76
N ALA A 111 -22.74 -1.70 0.21
CA ALA A 111 -24.01 -1.23 0.75
C ALA A 111 -25.02 -0.93 -0.36
N GLY A 112 -25.03 -1.75 -1.42
CA GLY A 112 -25.95 -1.59 -2.52
C GLY A 112 -25.57 -0.54 -3.54
N GLU A 113 -24.44 0.18 -3.34
CA GLU A 113 -24.00 1.22 -4.26
C GLU A 113 -22.79 0.79 -5.06
N TRP A 114 -22.79 1.18 -6.34
CA TRP A 114 -21.65 0.94 -7.22
C TRP A 114 -20.49 1.87 -6.85
N ARG A 115 -19.28 1.33 -6.89
CA ARG A 115 -18.06 2.10 -6.63
C ARG A 115 -17.07 1.88 -7.75
N ASP A 116 -16.46 2.97 -8.18
CA ASP A 116 -15.30 2.87 -9.07
C ASP A 116 -14.07 2.57 -8.23
N CYS A 117 -13.04 2.02 -8.89
CA CYS A 117 -11.75 1.79 -8.24
C CYS A 117 -10.65 2.44 -9.05
N VAL A 118 -9.89 3.31 -8.40
CA VAL A 118 -8.68 3.90 -8.99
C VAL A 118 -7.54 2.93 -8.76
N ILE A 119 -6.84 2.56 -9.81
CA ILE A 119 -5.69 1.67 -9.72
C ILE A 119 -4.43 2.52 -9.74
N VAL A 120 -3.60 2.33 -8.74
CA VAL A 120 -2.30 3.03 -8.64
C VAL A 120 -1.19 2.00 -8.57
N GLU A 121 -0.01 2.37 -9.08
CA GLU A 121 1.14 1.47 -9.06
C GLU A 121 2.42 2.24 -8.83
N ARG A 122 3.42 1.57 -8.28
CA ARG A 122 4.77 2.08 -8.17
C ARG A 122 5.75 0.96 -8.54
N LEU A 123 6.66 1.26 -9.46
CA LEU A 123 7.73 0.35 -9.79
C LEU A 123 8.79 0.38 -8.70
N LEU A 124 9.41 -0.76 -8.44
CA LEU A 124 10.40 -0.91 -7.39
C LEU A 124 11.70 -1.48 -7.95
N GLY A 125 12.81 -1.11 -7.31
CA GLY A 125 14.11 -1.71 -7.58
C GLY A 125 14.50 -1.64 -9.04
N GLU A 126 14.84 -2.79 -9.60
CA GLU A 126 15.31 -2.88 -10.96
C GLU A 126 14.28 -2.40 -11.99
N ALA A 127 13.00 -2.67 -11.76
CA ALA A 127 11.94 -2.26 -12.67
C ALA A 127 11.77 -0.74 -12.70
N ALA A 128 12.23 -0.03 -11.68
CA ALA A 128 12.14 1.43 -11.61
C ALA A 128 13.31 2.12 -12.32
N ARG A 129 14.31 1.36 -12.78
CA ARG A 129 15.48 1.91 -13.46
C ARG A 129 15.22 1.98 -14.96
N ASP A 130 15.76 3.02 -15.57
CA ASP A 130 15.70 3.17 -17.02
C ASP A 130 16.75 2.33 -17.72
#